data_278251cb48127976a7070816257f0312
#
_entry.id   278251cb48127976a7070816257f0312
#
_cell.length_a   1.000
_cell.length_b   1.000
_cell.length_c   1.000
_cell.angle_alpha   90.00
_cell.angle_beta   90.00
_cell.angle_gamma   90.00
#
_symmetry.space_group_name_H-M   'P 1'
#
loop_
_entity.id
_entity.type
_entity.pdbx_description
1 polymer ?
#
loop_
_entity_poly.entity_id
_entity_poly.type
_entity_poly.pdbx_seq_one_letter_code
_entity_poly.pdbx_strand_id
1 'polypeptide(L)'
;MLTTLPSPSAQTIRQSVPDQEDIIRRSLERSARYGVDPHLDGAPESTRLSDEQLRERINGQRVFYTLAKEQIDSLYRLLRDTGFCMALADSEGYVLYVVGDSDLVEHFKRRRCIPGYRWTERDIGTCAIGLSLEERVPVFLPGDRMYSAQARKISNAGAPVFSLDGGRVLGAISLSGGSDMMHIHTLGLVRQAAETVTSQLRTRTHPRAGDQEPVHARAGGIRFPRHRHRGSDRAHRGGQQHGPQAAEAFARLRGQVL
;
A
#
# COMPACT_ATOMS: atom_id res chain seq x y z
N MET A 1 -31.13 -27.60 -30.38
CA MET A 1 -29.74 -27.33 -30.83
C MET A 1 -29.17 -26.21 -29.91
N LEU A 2 -28.33 -26.57 -28.96
CA LEU A 2 -27.64 -25.61 -28.11
C LEU A 2 -26.38 -25.13 -28.85
N THR A 3 -26.38 -23.88 -29.27
CA THR A 3 -25.24 -23.26 -29.92
C THR A 3 -24.18 -22.98 -28.88
N THR A 4 -23.11 -23.76 -28.87
CA THR A 4 -21.93 -23.56 -28.03
C THR A 4 -21.21 -22.29 -28.48
N LEU A 5 -21.18 -21.26 -27.64
CA LEU A 5 -20.34 -20.07 -27.87
C LEU A 5 -18.87 -20.49 -27.86
N PRO A 6 -18.05 -20.02 -28.80
CA PRO A 6 -16.63 -20.33 -28.82
C PRO A 6 -15.95 -19.75 -27.56
N SER A 7 -15.19 -20.57 -26.87
CA SER A 7 -14.32 -20.10 -25.76
C SER A 7 -13.28 -19.14 -26.32
N PRO A 8 -13.03 -18.01 -25.64
CA PRO A 8 -11.98 -17.09 -26.09
C PRO A 8 -10.65 -17.83 -26.14
N SER A 9 -9.92 -17.69 -27.24
CA SER A 9 -8.63 -18.35 -27.43
C SER A 9 -7.63 -17.86 -26.38
N ALA A 10 -6.72 -18.73 -25.94
CA ALA A 10 -5.66 -18.40 -24.96
C ALA A 10 -4.80 -17.19 -25.40
N GLN A 11 -4.78 -16.85 -26.68
CA GLN A 11 -4.15 -15.66 -27.25
C GLN A 11 -4.91 -14.37 -26.91
N THR A 12 -6.26 -14.39 -26.85
CA THR A 12 -7.08 -13.23 -26.49
C THR A 12 -6.92 -12.86 -25.00
N ILE A 13 -6.68 -13.86 -24.14
CA ILE A 13 -6.45 -13.63 -22.71
C ILE A 13 -5.05 -13.04 -22.45
N ARG A 14 -4.05 -13.37 -23.26
CA ARG A 14 -2.68 -12.83 -23.14
C ARG A 14 -2.55 -11.36 -23.50
N GLN A 15 -3.45 -10.80 -24.31
CA GLN A 15 -3.42 -9.38 -24.73
C GLN A 15 -3.91 -8.40 -23.66
N SER A 16 -4.42 -8.86 -22.52
CA SER A 16 -5.01 -7.98 -21.49
C SER A 16 -4.11 -7.71 -20.27
N VAL A 17 -2.97 -8.37 -20.14
CA VAL A 17 -2.02 -8.11 -19.03
C VAL A 17 -0.80 -7.41 -19.61
N PRO A 18 -0.56 -6.13 -19.23
CA PRO A 18 0.64 -5.41 -19.66
C PRO A 18 1.91 -6.18 -19.28
N ASP A 19 2.89 -6.20 -20.17
CA ASP A 19 4.18 -6.81 -19.89
C ASP A 19 4.89 -6.03 -18.78
N GLN A 20 5.09 -6.66 -17.63
CA GLN A 20 5.73 -6.05 -16.47
C GLN A 20 7.16 -5.58 -16.77
N GLU A 21 7.91 -6.34 -17.58
CA GLU A 21 9.28 -5.96 -17.98
C GLU A 21 9.30 -4.70 -18.83
N ASP A 22 8.37 -4.56 -19.77
CA ASP A 22 8.24 -3.35 -20.59
C ASP A 22 7.87 -2.12 -19.75
N ILE A 23 6.96 -2.29 -18.78
CA ILE A 23 6.57 -1.23 -17.84
C ILE A 23 7.78 -0.77 -17.04
N ILE A 24 8.53 -1.71 -16.46
CA ILE A 24 9.72 -1.41 -15.66
C ILE A 24 10.79 -0.74 -16.52
N ARG A 25 11.04 -1.22 -17.73
CA ARG A 25 12.00 -0.63 -18.66
C ARG A 25 11.67 0.83 -18.97
N ARG A 26 10.42 1.14 -19.32
CA ARG A 26 9.97 2.52 -19.57
C ARG A 26 10.15 3.42 -18.35
N SER A 27 9.87 2.89 -17.16
CA SER A 27 10.05 3.61 -15.90
C SER A 27 11.52 3.94 -15.63
N LEU A 28 12.42 2.99 -15.83
CA LEU A 28 13.87 3.21 -15.70
C LEU A 28 14.37 4.28 -16.67
N GLU A 29 13.91 4.26 -17.93
CA GLU A 29 14.22 5.26 -18.94
C GLU A 29 13.68 6.66 -18.57
N ARG A 30 12.45 6.74 -18.03
CA ARG A 30 11.87 8.01 -17.53
C ARG A 30 12.68 8.56 -16.37
N SER A 31 13.02 7.69 -15.40
CA SER A 31 13.81 8.07 -14.22
C SER A 31 15.18 8.65 -14.61
N ALA A 32 15.85 8.02 -15.56
CA ALA A 32 17.11 8.54 -16.10
C ALA A 32 16.94 9.90 -16.80
N ARG A 33 15.88 10.08 -17.60
CA ARG A 33 15.56 11.37 -18.26
C ARG A 33 15.21 12.47 -17.28
N TYR A 34 14.65 12.14 -16.13
CA TYR A 34 14.39 13.11 -15.05
C TYR A 34 15.68 13.53 -14.32
N GLY A 35 16.81 12.87 -14.58
CA GLY A 35 18.08 13.16 -13.94
C GLY A 35 18.14 12.74 -12.49
N VAL A 36 17.32 11.75 -12.08
CA VAL A 36 17.37 11.22 -10.71
C VAL A 36 18.71 10.54 -10.46
N ASP A 37 19.35 10.85 -9.33
CA ASP A 37 20.58 10.18 -8.93
C ASP A 37 20.31 8.73 -8.53
N PRO A 38 20.91 7.72 -9.18
CA PRO A 38 20.76 6.31 -8.81
C PRO A 38 21.27 5.99 -7.40
N HIS A 39 22.08 6.83 -6.80
CA HIS A 39 22.62 6.69 -5.46
C HIS A 39 21.80 7.43 -4.39
N LEU A 40 20.73 8.09 -4.80
CA LEU A 40 19.85 8.81 -3.88
C LEU A 40 19.28 7.86 -2.80
N ASP A 41 19.47 8.23 -1.54
CA ASP A 41 18.96 7.47 -0.40
C ASP A 41 17.63 8.02 0.11
N GLY A 42 16.58 7.83 -0.68
CA GLY A 42 15.19 8.20 -0.32
C GLY A 42 14.73 9.55 -0.86
N ALA A 43 13.52 9.95 -0.49
CA ALA A 43 12.89 11.15 -1.02
C ALA A 43 13.65 12.43 -0.65
N PRO A 44 13.83 13.39 -1.58
CA PRO A 44 14.45 14.68 -1.27
C PRO A 44 13.64 15.46 -0.24
N GLU A 45 14.32 16.20 0.65
CA GLU A 45 13.64 17.03 1.66
C GLU A 45 12.73 18.08 1.03
N SER A 46 13.09 18.56 -0.16
CA SER A 46 12.27 19.50 -0.94
C SER A 46 10.89 18.98 -1.34
N THR A 47 10.66 17.67 -1.24
CA THR A 47 9.36 17.04 -1.53
C THR A 47 8.45 16.93 -0.30
N ARG A 48 8.89 17.40 0.86
CA ARG A 48 8.16 17.31 2.12
C ARG A 48 7.04 18.34 2.20
N LEU A 49 5.86 17.88 2.56
CA LEU A 49 4.74 18.72 2.99
C LEU A 49 4.91 19.15 4.46
N SER A 50 4.40 20.32 4.81
CA SER A 50 4.18 20.65 6.22
C SER A 50 3.10 19.73 6.83
N ASP A 51 3.06 19.64 8.16
CA ASP A 51 2.03 18.85 8.86
C ASP A 51 0.61 19.38 8.59
N GLU A 52 0.47 20.67 8.34
CA GLU A 52 -0.80 21.30 7.98
C GLU A 52 -1.22 20.90 6.56
N GLN A 53 -0.32 21.02 5.58
CA GLN A 53 -0.55 20.61 4.21
C GLN A 53 -0.91 19.12 4.11
N LEU A 54 -0.23 18.25 4.89
CA LEU A 54 -0.56 16.83 4.94
C LEU A 54 -1.97 16.60 5.49
N ARG A 55 -2.35 17.29 6.58
CA ARG A 55 -3.70 17.20 7.15
C ARG A 55 -4.78 17.67 6.19
N GLU A 56 -4.57 18.79 5.52
CA GLU A 56 -5.49 19.31 4.51
C GLU A 56 -5.67 18.33 3.35
N ARG A 57 -4.57 17.75 2.87
CA ARG A 57 -4.57 16.76 1.80
C ARG A 57 -5.35 15.49 2.18
N ILE A 58 -5.15 14.98 3.40
CA ILE A 58 -5.92 13.83 3.92
C ILE A 58 -7.41 14.20 4.06
N ASN A 59 -7.73 15.40 4.59
CA ASN A 59 -9.11 15.85 4.76
C ASN A 59 -9.83 16.02 3.42
N GLY A 60 -9.15 16.55 2.40
CA GLY A 60 -9.70 16.74 1.06
C GLY A 60 -10.07 15.42 0.34
N GLN A 61 -9.53 14.30 0.80
CA GLN A 61 -9.79 12.96 0.26
C GLN A 61 -10.14 11.94 1.36
N ARG A 62 -10.80 12.39 2.41
CA ARG A 62 -11.03 11.63 3.64
C ARG A 62 -11.67 10.27 3.43
N VAL A 63 -12.65 10.16 2.52
CA VAL A 63 -13.33 8.88 2.25
C VAL A 63 -12.36 7.87 1.67
N PHE A 64 -11.58 8.26 0.65
CA PHE A 64 -10.53 7.43 0.07
C PHE A 64 -9.51 7.00 1.12
N TYR A 65 -8.98 7.97 1.88
CA TYR A 65 -7.99 7.72 2.94
C TYR A 65 -8.50 6.70 3.97
N THR A 66 -9.72 6.90 4.48
CA THR A 66 -10.29 6.01 5.50
C THR A 66 -10.46 4.59 4.99
N LEU A 67 -11.06 4.42 3.81
CA LEU A 67 -11.27 3.09 3.23
C LEU A 67 -9.96 2.37 2.91
N ALA A 68 -9.00 3.10 2.32
CA ALA A 68 -7.70 2.54 1.98
C ALA A 68 -6.91 2.15 3.24
N LYS A 69 -6.93 3.01 4.28
CA LYS A 69 -6.30 2.71 5.57
C LYS A 69 -6.90 1.48 6.23
N GLU A 70 -8.23 1.38 6.31
CA GLU A 70 -8.93 0.22 6.89
C GLU A 70 -8.55 -1.08 6.15
N GLN A 71 -8.48 -1.04 4.83
CA GLN A 71 -8.10 -2.18 4.01
C GLN A 71 -6.62 -2.56 4.22
N ILE A 72 -5.72 -1.59 4.28
CA ILE A 72 -4.30 -1.80 4.57
C ILE A 72 -4.12 -2.40 5.96
N ASP A 73 -4.77 -1.86 6.99
CA ASP A 73 -4.69 -2.36 8.36
C ASP A 73 -5.22 -3.81 8.46
N SER A 74 -6.30 -4.11 7.72
CA SER A 74 -6.86 -5.47 7.66
C SER A 74 -5.88 -6.46 7.05
N LEU A 75 -5.26 -6.09 5.92
CA LEU A 75 -4.29 -6.96 5.25
C LEU A 75 -3.00 -7.09 6.09
N TYR A 76 -2.50 -5.98 6.66
CA TYR A 76 -1.29 -6.01 7.48
C TYR A 76 -1.46 -6.88 8.75
N ARG A 77 -2.65 -6.95 9.36
CA ARG A 77 -2.88 -7.89 10.48
C ARG A 77 -2.58 -9.35 10.13
N LEU A 78 -2.73 -9.73 8.86
CA LEU A 78 -2.39 -11.08 8.37
C LEU A 78 -0.91 -11.24 8.05
N LEU A 79 -0.20 -10.13 7.81
CA LEU A 79 1.21 -10.08 7.41
C LEU A 79 2.15 -9.66 8.54
N ARG A 80 1.62 -9.42 9.75
CA ARG A 80 2.42 -8.98 10.89
C ARG A 80 3.50 -10.00 11.22
N ASP A 81 4.68 -9.50 11.59
CA ASP A 81 5.86 -10.29 11.98
C ASP A 81 6.41 -11.20 10.86
N THR A 82 6.10 -10.87 9.60
CA THR A 82 6.58 -11.61 8.42
C THR A 82 7.49 -10.78 7.51
N GLY A 83 7.97 -9.62 7.97
CA GLY A 83 8.94 -8.78 7.26
C GLY A 83 8.31 -7.91 6.16
N PHE A 84 7.05 -7.46 6.33
CA PHE A 84 6.36 -6.63 5.37
C PHE A 84 6.04 -5.23 5.90
N CYS A 85 5.94 -4.29 4.95
CA CYS A 85 5.47 -2.93 5.19
C CYS A 85 4.54 -2.50 4.06
N MET A 86 3.47 -1.81 4.42
CA MET A 86 2.50 -1.27 3.47
C MET A 86 2.48 0.25 3.53
N ALA A 87 2.26 0.88 2.38
CA ALA A 87 2.09 2.32 2.29
C ALA A 87 0.88 2.68 1.41
N LEU A 88 0.24 3.80 1.76
CA LEU A 88 -0.76 4.48 0.96
C LEU A 88 -0.16 5.78 0.45
N ALA A 89 -0.29 6.05 -0.84
CA ALA A 89 0.00 7.34 -1.43
C ALA A 89 -1.23 7.89 -2.16
N ASP A 90 -1.31 9.22 -2.30
CA ASP A 90 -2.33 9.86 -3.13
C ASP A 90 -1.96 9.86 -4.62
N SER A 91 -2.80 10.49 -5.45
CA SER A 91 -2.59 10.56 -6.91
C SER A 91 -1.36 11.35 -7.34
N GLU A 92 -0.80 12.18 -6.47
CA GLU A 92 0.44 12.93 -6.72
C GLU A 92 1.68 12.23 -6.14
N GLY A 93 1.50 11.05 -5.52
CA GLY A 93 2.56 10.24 -4.93
C GLY A 93 2.98 10.66 -3.52
N TYR A 94 2.25 11.55 -2.85
CA TYR A 94 2.50 11.84 -1.45
C TYR A 94 2.07 10.68 -0.58
N VAL A 95 2.99 10.15 0.21
CA VAL A 95 2.70 9.12 1.21
C VAL A 95 1.77 9.70 2.27
N LEU A 96 0.64 9.03 2.50
CA LEU A 96 -0.39 9.43 3.47
C LEU A 96 -0.39 8.53 4.70
N TYR A 97 -0.02 7.26 4.55
CA TYR A 97 -0.04 6.27 5.62
C TYR A 97 1.01 5.20 5.39
N VAL A 98 1.62 4.71 6.48
CA VAL A 98 2.57 3.59 6.49
C VAL A 98 2.29 2.72 7.71
N VAL A 99 2.29 1.42 7.51
CA VAL A 99 2.24 0.40 8.57
C VAL A 99 3.08 -0.80 8.16
N GLY A 100 3.79 -1.39 9.11
CA GLY A 100 4.68 -2.51 8.82
C GLY A 100 5.42 -2.99 10.05
N ASP A 101 6.24 -4.01 9.88
CA ASP A 101 7.12 -4.51 10.91
C ASP A 101 8.21 -3.50 11.22
N SER A 102 8.60 -3.41 12.48
CA SER A 102 9.43 -2.33 13.04
C SER A 102 10.71 -2.05 12.25
N ASP A 103 11.43 -3.11 11.87
CA ASP A 103 12.72 -3.00 11.17
C ASP A 103 12.54 -2.39 9.75
N LEU A 104 11.47 -2.78 9.06
CA LEU A 104 11.18 -2.27 7.72
C LEU A 104 10.61 -0.85 7.77
N VAL A 105 9.77 -0.55 8.75
CA VAL A 105 9.28 0.83 9.02
C VAL A 105 10.45 1.75 9.33
N GLU A 106 11.43 1.31 10.13
CA GLU A 106 12.62 2.11 10.43
C GLU A 106 13.51 2.31 9.19
N HIS A 107 13.65 1.28 8.34
CA HIS A 107 14.30 1.44 7.03
C HIS A 107 13.59 2.49 6.18
N PHE A 108 12.25 2.48 6.13
CA PHE A 108 11.46 3.45 5.37
C PHE A 108 11.56 4.87 5.93
N LYS A 109 11.63 5.03 7.26
CA LYS A 109 11.87 6.33 7.89
C LYS A 109 13.20 6.93 7.43
N ARG A 110 14.30 6.15 7.46
CA ARG A 110 15.61 6.62 6.99
C ARG A 110 15.55 7.08 5.54
N ARG A 111 14.78 6.40 4.69
CA ARG A 111 14.61 6.74 3.28
C ARG A 111 13.50 7.76 3.04
N ARG A 112 12.88 8.30 4.07
CA ARG A 112 11.75 9.25 4.00
C ARG A 112 10.54 8.71 3.22
N CYS A 113 10.32 7.38 3.20
CA CYS A 113 9.06 6.78 2.77
C CYS A 113 8.05 6.80 3.93
N ILE A 114 7.68 7.99 4.34
CA ILE A 114 6.79 8.27 5.48
C ILE A 114 5.76 9.32 5.09
N PRO A 115 4.65 9.46 5.84
CA PRO A 115 3.64 10.46 5.53
C PRO A 115 4.22 11.87 5.35
N GLY A 116 3.76 12.54 4.29
CA GLY A 116 4.18 13.89 3.93
C GLY A 116 5.28 13.97 2.86
N TYR A 117 6.00 12.89 2.57
CA TYR A 117 6.99 12.89 1.48
C TYR A 117 6.42 12.36 0.18
N ARG A 118 6.89 12.89 -0.95
CA ARG A 118 6.46 12.45 -2.27
C ARG A 118 7.37 11.37 -2.85
N TRP A 119 6.75 10.31 -3.36
CA TRP A 119 7.40 9.12 -3.89
C TRP A 119 6.95 8.87 -5.34
N THR A 120 7.47 9.69 -6.26
CA THR A 120 7.25 9.54 -7.70
C THR A 120 8.54 9.17 -8.42
N GLU A 121 8.42 8.79 -9.69
CA GLU A 121 9.58 8.52 -10.54
C GLU A 121 10.49 9.75 -10.72
N ARG A 122 9.94 10.97 -10.62
CA ARG A 122 10.71 12.22 -10.70
C ARG A 122 11.55 12.49 -9.47
N ASP A 123 11.10 12.02 -8.32
CA ASP A 123 11.74 12.34 -7.04
C ASP A 123 12.78 11.30 -6.64
N ILE A 124 12.48 10.01 -6.87
CA ILE A 124 13.32 8.90 -6.38
C ILE A 124 13.63 7.84 -7.44
N GLY A 125 13.20 8.05 -8.67
CA GLY A 125 13.31 7.07 -9.75
C GLY A 125 12.26 5.95 -9.64
N THR A 126 12.46 4.89 -10.40
CA THR A 126 11.55 3.75 -10.49
C THR A 126 11.27 3.15 -9.11
N CYS A 127 10.02 3.23 -8.68
CA CYS A 127 9.48 2.68 -7.44
C CYS A 127 8.03 2.23 -7.66
N ALA A 128 7.53 1.27 -6.87
CA ALA A 128 6.22 0.69 -7.13
C ALA A 128 5.06 1.69 -7.00
N ILE A 129 5.14 2.67 -6.08
CA ILE A 129 4.16 3.75 -5.95
C ILE A 129 4.13 4.57 -7.23
N GLY A 130 5.25 5.21 -7.60
CA GLY A 130 5.34 6.07 -8.77
C GLY A 130 4.98 5.34 -10.06
N LEU A 131 5.51 4.10 -10.23
CA LEU A 131 5.27 3.28 -11.41
C LEU A 131 3.78 2.89 -11.56
N SER A 132 3.12 2.48 -10.48
CA SER A 132 1.70 2.12 -10.52
C SER A 132 0.78 3.32 -10.78
N LEU A 133 1.15 4.51 -10.30
CA LEU A 133 0.44 5.75 -10.58
C LEU A 133 0.58 6.18 -12.05
N GLU A 134 1.80 6.14 -12.58
CA GLU A 134 2.11 6.56 -13.96
C GLU A 134 1.50 5.62 -15.00
N GLU A 135 1.72 4.31 -14.86
CA GLU A 135 1.22 3.30 -15.80
C GLU A 135 -0.26 2.94 -15.55
N ARG A 136 -0.82 3.31 -14.41
CA ARG A 136 -2.22 3.07 -14.01
C ARG A 136 -2.60 1.59 -13.98
N VAL A 137 -1.64 0.73 -13.66
CA VAL A 137 -1.80 -0.73 -13.56
C VAL A 137 -1.12 -1.26 -12.31
N PRO A 138 -1.52 -2.44 -11.81
CA PRO A 138 -0.78 -3.13 -10.76
C PRO A 138 0.60 -3.54 -11.26
N VAL A 139 1.63 -3.31 -10.44
CA VAL A 139 3.03 -3.58 -10.77
C VAL A 139 3.73 -4.37 -9.67
N PHE A 140 4.57 -5.31 -10.08
CA PHE A 140 5.55 -5.95 -9.21
C PHE A 140 6.95 -5.51 -9.64
N LEU A 141 7.67 -4.90 -8.71
CA LEU A 141 9.01 -4.36 -8.94
C LEU A 141 10.02 -5.15 -8.10
N PRO A 142 10.77 -6.08 -8.71
CA PRO A 142 11.89 -6.77 -8.04
C PRO A 142 12.93 -5.77 -7.53
N GLY A 143 13.59 -6.09 -6.41
CA GLY A 143 14.55 -5.18 -5.80
C GLY A 143 15.73 -4.83 -6.71
N ASP A 144 16.24 -5.78 -7.49
CA ASP A 144 17.32 -5.58 -8.46
C ASP A 144 16.93 -4.65 -9.63
N ARG A 145 15.63 -4.43 -9.84
CA ARG A 145 15.06 -3.50 -10.83
C ARG A 145 14.71 -2.12 -10.25
N MET A 146 14.91 -1.91 -8.95
CA MET A 146 14.77 -0.58 -8.35
C MET A 146 15.81 0.39 -8.92
N TYR A 147 15.39 1.63 -9.22
CA TYR A 147 16.31 2.65 -9.74
C TYR A 147 17.39 3.01 -8.73
N SER A 148 17.01 3.24 -7.49
CA SER A 148 17.97 3.52 -6.41
C SER A 148 18.75 2.26 -6.02
N ALA A 149 20.07 2.31 -6.10
CA ALA A 149 20.97 1.24 -5.69
C ALA A 149 20.77 0.84 -4.22
N GLN A 150 20.43 1.80 -3.36
CA GLN A 150 20.19 1.60 -1.92
C GLN A 150 18.90 0.81 -1.63
N ALA A 151 17.98 0.68 -2.59
CA ALA A 151 16.71 -0.01 -2.43
C ALA A 151 16.72 -1.46 -2.93
N ARG A 152 17.79 -1.92 -3.56
CA ARG A 152 17.83 -3.20 -4.31
C ARG A 152 17.60 -4.46 -3.48
N LYS A 153 17.67 -4.38 -2.16
CA LYS A 153 17.35 -5.49 -1.25
C LYS A 153 15.86 -5.63 -0.93
N ILE A 154 15.04 -4.65 -1.37
CA ILE A 154 13.62 -4.59 -1.10
C ILE A 154 12.86 -4.72 -2.43
N SER A 155 12.01 -5.71 -2.55
CA SER A 155 11.04 -5.81 -3.64
C SER A 155 9.73 -5.16 -3.24
N ASN A 156 8.99 -4.67 -4.23
CA ASN A 156 7.76 -3.91 -4.01
C ASN A 156 6.65 -4.37 -4.95
N ALA A 157 5.41 -4.36 -4.47
CA ALA A 157 4.22 -4.44 -5.30
C ALA A 157 3.39 -3.18 -5.09
N GLY A 158 2.83 -2.62 -6.15
CA GLY A 158 1.99 -1.43 -6.11
C GLY A 158 0.73 -1.62 -6.94
N ALA A 159 -0.39 -1.05 -6.52
CA ALA A 159 -1.61 -1.05 -7.30
C ALA A 159 -2.36 0.28 -7.17
N PRO A 160 -2.84 0.87 -8.28
CA PRO A 160 -3.59 2.09 -8.26
C PRO A 160 -5.01 1.86 -7.76
N VAL A 161 -5.54 2.84 -7.03
CA VAL A 161 -6.95 2.92 -6.63
C VAL A 161 -7.64 3.94 -7.53
N PHE A 162 -8.76 3.55 -8.12
CA PHE A 162 -9.49 4.39 -9.07
C PHE A 162 -10.69 5.08 -8.45
N SER A 163 -11.09 6.21 -9.04
CA SER A 163 -12.36 6.88 -8.79
C SER A 163 -13.53 6.01 -9.24
N LEU A 164 -14.74 6.43 -8.85
CA LEU A 164 -16.01 5.75 -9.13
C LEU A 164 -16.23 5.42 -10.60
N ASP A 165 -15.91 6.38 -11.46
CA ASP A 165 -16.02 6.28 -12.92
C ASP A 165 -14.89 5.49 -13.56
N GLY A 166 -13.87 5.08 -12.76
CA GLY A 166 -12.67 4.41 -13.24
C GLY A 166 -11.74 5.30 -14.07
N GLY A 167 -12.12 6.56 -14.28
CA GLY A 167 -11.36 7.47 -15.14
C GLY A 167 -10.14 8.10 -14.47
N ARG A 168 -10.17 8.29 -13.16
CA ARG A 168 -9.12 8.98 -12.40
C ARG A 168 -8.47 8.07 -11.36
N VAL A 169 -7.14 8.12 -11.24
CA VAL A 169 -6.41 7.50 -10.14
C VAL A 169 -6.51 8.40 -8.91
N LEU A 170 -6.92 7.85 -7.78
CA LEU A 170 -7.00 8.55 -6.49
C LEU A 170 -5.72 8.39 -5.67
N GLY A 171 -4.99 7.33 -5.91
CA GLY A 171 -3.75 7.02 -5.22
C GLY A 171 -3.28 5.61 -5.50
N ALA A 172 -2.31 5.14 -4.73
CA ALA A 172 -1.78 3.79 -4.82
C ALA A 172 -1.58 3.15 -3.45
N ILE A 173 -1.82 1.85 -3.37
CA ILE A 173 -1.44 1.00 -2.24
C ILE A 173 -0.18 0.25 -2.65
N SER A 174 0.82 0.20 -1.78
CA SER A 174 2.03 -0.61 -2.00
C SER A 174 2.30 -1.55 -0.82
N LEU A 175 2.94 -2.67 -1.13
CA LEU A 175 3.47 -3.65 -0.19
C LEU A 175 4.94 -3.88 -0.52
N SER A 176 5.77 -3.88 0.49
CA SER A 176 7.22 -3.99 0.38
C SER A 176 7.74 -5.04 1.37
N GLY A 177 8.74 -5.77 0.95
CA GLY A 177 9.40 -6.79 1.78
C GLY A 177 10.79 -7.13 1.24
N GLY A 178 11.55 -7.94 1.96
CA GLY A 178 12.82 -8.47 1.48
C GLY A 178 12.67 -9.16 0.13
N SER A 179 13.66 -9.02 -0.76
CA SER A 179 13.57 -9.57 -2.13
C SER A 179 13.45 -11.09 -2.17
N ASP A 180 13.89 -11.77 -1.12
CA ASP A 180 13.74 -13.21 -0.90
C ASP A 180 12.34 -13.64 -0.43
N MET A 181 11.56 -12.70 0.09
CA MET A 181 10.20 -12.92 0.62
C MET A 181 9.11 -12.51 -0.37
N MET A 182 9.43 -11.64 -1.32
CA MET A 182 8.48 -11.07 -2.26
C MET A 182 8.46 -11.84 -3.58
N HIS A 183 7.28 -12.26 -4.02
CA HIS A 183 7.06 -12.95 -5.28
C HIS A 183 5.92 -12.30 -6.07
N ILE A 184 5.80 -12.64 -7.35
CA ILE A 184 4.73 -12.12 -8.21
C ILE A 184 3.31 -12.36 -7.62
N HIS A 185 3.13 -13.40 -6.82
CA HIS A 185 1.86 -13.66 -6.14
C HIS A 185 1.49 -12.55 -5.14
N THR A 186 2.47 -11.87 -4.55
CA THR A 186 2.27 -10.73 -3.64
C THR A 186 1.54 -9.57 -4.34
N LEU A 187 1.74 -9.42 -5.66
CA LEU A 187 0.98 -8.46 -6.46
C LEU A 187 -0.53 -8.70 -6.38
N GLY A 188 -0.97 -9.97 -6.33
CA GLY A 188 -2.38 -10.32 -6.18
C GLY A 188 -3.02 -9.74 -4.91
N LEU A 189 -2.30 -9.74 -3.79
CA LEU A 189 -2.77 -9.17 -2.52
C LEU A 189 -2.98 -7.66 -2.61
N VAL A 190 -2.01 -6.94 -3.17
CA VAL A 190 -2.06 -5.48 -3.31
C VAL A 190 -3.14 -5.06 -4.30
N ARG A 191 -3.22 -5.76 -5.43
CA ARG A 191 -4.27 -5.57 -6.43
C ARG A 191 -5.66 -5.76 -5.81
N GLN A 192 -5.88 -6.86 -5.09
CA GLN A 192 -7.16 -7.13 -4.44
C GLN A 192 -7.51 -6.04 -3.41
N ALA A 193 -6.54 -5.57 -2.63
CA ALA A 193 -6.75 -4.46 -1.70
C ALA A 193 -7.20 -3.19 -2.42
N ALA A 194 -6.53 -2.81 -3.51
CA ALA A 194 -6.89 -1.62 -4.30
C ALA A 194 -8.26 -1.75 -4.98
N GLU A 195 -8.58 -2.92 -5.53
CA GLU A 195 -9.90 -3.21 -6.14
C GLU A 195 -11.02 -3.16 -5.08
N THR A 196 -10.78 -3.66 -3.86
CA THR A 196 -11.73 -3.59 -2.76
C THR A 196 -12.04 -2.14 -2.38
N VAL A 197 -11.01 -1.30 -2.23
CA VAL A 197 -11.20 0.14 -1.94
C VAL A 197 -11.98 0.81 -3.07
N THR A 198 -11.63 0.56 -4.32
CA THR A 198 -12.34 1.10 -5.50
C THR A 198 -13.82 0.70 -5.48
N SER A 199 -14.12 -0.57 -5.16
CA SER A 199 -15.50 -1.08 -5.06
C SER A 199 -16.28 -0.43 -3.91
N GLN A 200 -15.65 -0.28 -2.74
CA GLN A 200 -16.28 0.37 -1.57
C GLN A 200 -16.58 1.85 -1.82
N LEU A 201 -15.70 2.55 -2.54
CA LEU A 201 -15.97 3.92 -2.98
C LEU A 201 -17.24 3.99 -3.84
N ARG A 202 -17.40 3.06 -4.78
CA ARG A 202 -18.61 2.97 -5.64
C ARG A 202 -19.88 2.77 -4.83
N THR A 203 -19.88 1.89 -3.85
CA THR A 203 -21.06 1.58 -3.04
C THR A 203 -21.48 2.74 -2.14
N ARG A 204 -20.53 3.49 -1.55
CA ARG A 204 -20.85 4.62 -0.66
C ARG A 204 -21.41 5.85 -1.38
N THR A 205 -21.08 6.04 -2.64
CA THR A 205 -21.52 7.22 -3.41
C THR A 205 -22.82 6.97 -4.17
N HIS A 206 -23.19 5.70 -4.39
CA HIS A 206 -24.45 5.27 -4.96
C HIS A 206 -25.09 4.22 -4.05
N PRO A 207 -25.74 4.62 -2.94
CA PRO A 207 -26.53 3.67 -2.16
C PRO A 207 -27.55 3.01 -3.09
N ARG A 208 -27.58 1.70 -3.12
CA ARG A 208 -28.61 0.98 -3.86
C ARG A 208 -29.97 1.41 -3.32
N ALA A 209 -30.96 1.61 -4.19
CA ALA A 209 -32.30 2.07 -3.85
C ALA A 209 -33.09 1.15 -2.87
N GLY A 210 -32.42 0.18 -2.24
CA GLY A 210 -32.94 -0.71 -1.23
C GLY A 210 -32.36 -0.53 0.18
N ASP A 211 -31.31 0.29 0.36
CA ASP A 211 -30.60 0.42 1.65
C ASP A 211 -31.06 1.62 2.50
N GLN A 212 -32.24 2.20 2.19
CA GLN A 212 -32.88 3.18 3.06
C GLN A 212 -33.59 2.43 4.20
N GLU A 213 -32.88 2.14 5.28
CA GLU A 213 -33.57 1.85 6.54
C GLU A 213 -34.38 3.09 6.96
N PRO A 214 -35.68 2.90 7.33
CA PRO A 214 -36.49 4.00 7.80
C PRO A 214 -35.92 4.50 9.13
N VAL A 215 -35.48 5.76 9.15
CA VAL A 215 -35.10 6.48 10.37
C VAL A 215 -36.36 6.67 11.22
N HIS A 216 -36.70 5.66 12.02
CA HIS A 216 -37.66 5.85 13.10
C HIS A 216 -36.95 6.56 14.25
N ALA A 217 -37.27 7.85 14.37
CA ALA A 217 -36.96 8.64 15.56
C ALA A 217 -37.51 7.94 16.81
N ARG A 218 -36.63 7.39 17.63
CA ARG A 218 -36.89 7.11 19.03
C ARG A 218 -36.02 8.01 19.88
N ALA A 219 -36.66 9.08 20.35
CA ALA A 219 -36.20 9.82 21.51
C ALA A 219 -36.30 8.88 22.74
N GLY A 220 -35.17 8.41 23.21
CA GLY A 220 -35.04 7.59 24.40
C GLY A 220 -33.79 7.99 25.15
N GLY A 221 -33.97 8.73 26.26
CA GLY A 221 -32.90 9.18 27.13
C GLY A 221 -32.08 8.02 27.68
N ILE A 222 -30.77 8.07 27.46
CA ILE A 222 -29.82 7.10 28.01
C ILE A 222 -29.37 7.61 29.37
N ARG A 223 -29.82 6.92 30.44
CA ARG A 223 -29.27 7.03 31.79
C ARG A 223 -27.93 6.29 31.83
N PHE A 224 -26.87 6.99 32.23
CA PHE A 224 -25.58 6.39 32.53
C PHE A 224 -25.59 5.68 33.90
N PRO A 225 -25.18 4.42 34.02
CA PRO A 225 -24.89 3.81 35.31
C PRO A 225 -23.47 4.19 35.77
N ARG A 226 -23.38 4.67 37.01
CA ARG A 226 -22.09 4.90 37.70
C ARG A 226 -21.48 3.56 38.08
N HIS A 227 -20.32 3.20 37.55
CA HIS A 227 -19.54 2.06 38.02
C HIS A 227 -18.52 2.46 39.07
N ARG A 228 -18.65 1.79 40.23
CA ARG A 228 -17.70 1.80 41.34
C ARG A 228 -16.47 0.98 41.00
N HIS A 229 -15.30 1.49 41.31
CA HIS A 229 -14.05 0.74 41.35
C HIS A 229 -14.10 -0.36 42.43
N ARG A 230 -13.72 -1.59 42.01
CA ARG A 230 -13.12 -2.60 42.91
C ARG A 230 -11.99 -3.26 42.14
N GLY A 231 -10.78 -3.17 42.67
CA GLY A 231 -9.61 -3.86 42.18
C GLY A 231 -9.60 -5.34 42.55
N SER A 232 -8.93 -6.12 41.76
CA SER A 232 -8.23 -7.33 42.21
C SER A 232 -7.14 -7.71 41.20
N ASP A 233 -5.92 -7.78 41.67
CA ASP A 233 -4.77 -8.43 41.06
C ASP A 233 -5.05 -9.89 40.72
N ARG A 234 -4.56 -10.33 39.55
CA ARG A 234 -3.97 -11.68 39.41
C ARG A 234 -3.13 -11.76 38.13
N ALA A 235 -1.86 -12.01 38.34
CA ALA A 235 -0.89 -12.40 37.34
C ALA A 235 -1.22 -13.78 36.74
N HIS A 236 -1.09 -13.92 35.42
CA HIS A 236 -0.80 -15.22 34.81
C HIS A 236 0.25 -15.06 33.71
N ARG A 237 1.39 -15.70 33.99
CA ARG A 237 2.45 -16.00 33.03
C ARG A 237 1.96 -17.07 32.05
N GLY A 238 2.24 -16.88 30.76
CA GLY A 238 2.08 -17.89 29.73
C GLY A 238 2.91 -17.50 28.53
N GLY A 239 4.18 -17.90 28.51
CA GLY A 239 5.06 -17.74 27.38
C GLY A 239 4.72 -18.75 26.29
N GLN A 240 4.69 -18.30 25.05
CA GLN A 240 4.88 -19.17 23.88
C GLN A 240 6.00 -18.58 23.03
N GLN A 241 7.07 -19.36 22.94
CA GLN A 241 8.22 -19.14 22.08
C GLN A 241 7.79 -19.47 20.64
N HIS A 242 7.90 -18.50 19.74
CA HIS A 242 7.88 -18.74 18.30
C HIS A 242 9.28 -18.48 17.72
N GLY A 243 9.70 -19.42 16.87
CA GLY A 243 11.05 -19.75 16.49
C GLY A 243 11.89 -18.68 15.78
N PRO A 244 13.21 -18.91 15.75
CA PRO A 244 14.23 -17.93 15.46
C PRO A 244 14.53 -17.66 13.97
N GLN A 245 13.79 -18.23 13.01
CA GLN A 245 14.20 -18.20 11.59
C GLN A 245 13.99 -16.87 10.87
N ALA A 246 12.98 -16.08 11.24
CA ALA A 246 12.75 -14.76 10.62
C ALA A 246 13.73 -13.69 11.12
N ALA A 247 14.18 -13.80 12.37
CA ALA A 247 15.17 -12.90 12.95
C ALA A 247 16.59 -13.09 12.36
N GLU A 248 16.95 -14.32 11.98
CA GLU A 248 18.28 -14.61 11.40
C GLU A 248 18.43 -14.07 9.96
N ALA A 249 17.38 -14.09 9.15
CA ALA A 249 17.43 -13.53 7.79
C ALA A 249 17.70 -12.01 7.83
N PHE A 250 17.11 -11.29 8.78
CA PHE A 250 17.33 -9.85 8.96
C PHE A 250 18.65 -9.51 9.67
N ALA A 251 19.14 -10.36 10.55
CA ALA A 251 20.46 -10.18 11.20
C ALA A 251 21.61 -10.24 10.19
N ARG A 252 21.49 -11.07 9.16
CA ARG A 252 22.48 -11.14 8.05
C ARG A 252 22.55 -9.84 7.23
N LEU A 253 21.47 -9.04 7.20
CA LEU A 253 21.44 -7.71 6.56
C LEU A 253 22.23 -6.66 7.35
N ARG A 254 22.44 -6.84 8.67
CA ARG A 254 23.22 -5.89 9.51
C ARG A 254 24.73 -6.03 9.35
N GLY A 255 25.22 -7.20 8.95
CA GLY A 255 26.66 -7.51 8.89
C GLY A 255 27.37 -7.17 7.57
N GLN A 256 26.65 -6.60 6.58
CA GLN A 256 27.23 -6.28 5.27
C GLN A 256 27.20 -4.78 4.90
N VAL A 257 27.00 -3.91 5.89
CA VAL A 257 27.10 -2.45 5.72
C VAL A 257 28.16 -1.96 6.70
N LEU A 258 29.40 -2.13 6.33
CA LEU A 258 30.56 -1.33 6.70
C LEU A 258 31.38 -1.14 5.44
#